data_24effce82e8458a53fdebc3ad68955a6
#
_entry.id   24effce82e8458a53fdebc3ad68955a6
#
_cell.length_a   1.000
_cell.length_b   1.000
_cell.length_c   1.000
_cell.angle_alpha   90.00
_cell.angle_beta   90.00
_cell.angle_gamma   90.00
#
_symmetry.space_group_name_H-M   'P 1'
#
loop_
_entity.id
_entity.type
_entity.pdbx_description
1 polymer ?
#
loop_
_entity_poly.entity_id
_entity_poly.type
_entity_poly.pdbx_seq_one_letter_code
_entity_poly.pdbx_strand_id
1 'polypeptide(L)'
;NNNQNEGKSAEEEKLPIINLSGKALGIAYEVYEGLGSTKTSSLSMSISTLSDDEKTQLAKLGLRLGVETIYLPNLLKPSAIKLRALLWSVFYQNFPDHGTPPEGRVSVVMQPEANHDFFRAIGFVPLGDLALRADIAERLSALIRLEARSGRFRITDAMLSIAGSTKIQ
;
A
#
# COMPACT_ATOMS: atom_id res chain seq x y z
N ASN A 1 -22.55 10.28 50.04
CA ASN A 1 -22.85 9.86 48.68
C ASN A 1 -21.55 9.72 47.92
N ASN A 2 -21.04 8.46 47.93
CA ASN A 2 -19.86 8.04 47.21
C ASN A 2 -20.16 7.97 45.71
N ASN A 3 -19.44 8.74 44.91
CA ASN A 3 -19.29 8.50 43.49
C ASN A 3 -17.92 7.82 43.30
N GLN A 4 -17.93 6.51 43.24
CA GLN A 4 -16.83 5.73 42.70
C GLN A 4 -16.96 5.78 41.20
N ASN A 5 -16.08 6.57 40.55
CA ASN A 5 -15.88 6.54 39.11
C ASN A 5 -14.67 5.63 38.89
N GLU A 6 -14.94 4.33 38.77
CA GLU A 6 -13.95 3.33 38.41
C GLU A 6 -13.48 3.59 36.99
N GLY A 7 -12.22 4.01 36.91
CA GLY A 7 -11.51 4.13 35.65
C GLY A 7 -11.45 2.76 34.96
N LYS A 8 -12.09 2.65 33.80
CA LYS A 8 -11.82 1.59 32.85
C LYS A 8 -10.36 1.73 32.41
N SER A 9 -9.52 0.88 32.97
CA SER A 9 -8.18 0.65 32.46
C SER A 9 -8.34 0.26 30.98
N ALA A 10 -7.73 1.05 30.08
CA ALA A 10 -7.54 0.63 28.71
C ALA A 10 -6.76 -0.68 28.76
N GLU A 11 -7.40 -1.78 28.38
CA GLU A 11 -6.72 -3.02 28.11
C GLU A 11 -5.68 -2.71 27.03
N GLU A 12 -4.41 -2.77 27.41
CA GLU A 12 -3.32 -2.77 26.45
C GLU A 12 -3.56 -3.95 25.52
N GLU A 13 -4.03 -3.65 24.32
CA GLU A 13 -4.21 -4.63 23.25
C GLU A 13 -2.82 -5.20 22.94
N LYS A 14 -2.48 -6.32 23.58
CA LYS A 14 -1.22 -6.99 23.33
C LYS A 14 -1.17 -7.38 21.87
N LEU A 15 -0.37 -6.67 21.11
CA LEU A 15 -0.08 -7.01 19.73
C LEU A 15 0.37 -8.48 19.66
N PRO A 16 -0.21 -9.30 18.78
CA PRO A 16 0.18 -10.69 18.68
C PRO A 16 1.66 -10.79 18.36
N ILE A 17 2.40 -11.55 19.15
CA ILE A 17 3.80 -11.87 18.86
C ILE A 17 3.79 -12.75 17.60
N ILE A 18 4.13 -12.17 16.48
CA ILE A 18 4.26 -12.90 15.22
C ILE A 18 5.73 -13.23 15.04
N ASN A 19 6.07 -14.50 15.23
CA ASN A 19 7.41 -14.98 14.93
C ASN A 19 7.58 -15.13 13.43
N LEU A 20 8.20 -14.14 12.81
CA LEU A 20 8.60 -14.21 11.41
C LEU A 20 9.92 -14.95 11.31
N SER A 21 10.04 -15.80 10.31
CA SER A 21 11.26 -16.55 10.02
C SER A 21 11.65 -16.41 8.55
N GLY A 22 12.94 -16.63 8.31
CA GLY A 22 13.47 -16.73 6.96
C GLY A 22 13.15 -15.56 6.06
N LYS A 23 12.55 -15.86 4.90
CA LYS A 23 12.23 -14.88 3.86
C LYS A 23 11.06 -13.96 4.24
N ALA A 24 10.12 -14.45 5.05
CA ALA A 24 9.02 -13.64 5.55
C ALA A 24 9.53 -12.46 6.37
N LEU A 25 10.54 -12.66 7.22
CA LEU A 25 11.17 -11.59 7.97
C LEU A 25 11.83 -10.57 7.03
N GLY A 26 12.57 -11.03 6.01
CA GLY A 26 13.19 -10.14 5.03
C GLY A 26 12.17 -9.27 4.28
N ILE A 27 11.07 -9.87 3.82
CA ILE A 27 10.00 -9.13 3.14
C ILE A 27 9.34 -8.12 4.08
N ALA A 28 9.06 -8.51 5.32
CA ALA A 28 8.46 -7.60 6.30
C ALA A 28 9.39 -6.41 6.62
N TYR A 29 10.70 -6.66 6.67
CA TYR A 29 11.70 -5.61 6.88
C TYR A 29 11.75 -4.62 5.70
N GLU A 30 11.76 -5.11 4.46
CA GLU A 30 11.71 -4.25 3.26
C GLU A 30 10.44 -3.39 3.20
N VAL A 31 9.31 -3.95 3.64
CA VAL A 31 8.06 -3.18 3.73
C VAL A 31 8.13 -2.13 4.84
N TYR A 32 8.77 -2.46 5.96
CA TYR A 32 9.01 -1.51 7.06
C TYR A 32 9.90 -0.34 6.60
N GLU A 33 11.03 -0.62 5.95
CA GLU A 33 11.94 0.39 5.39
C GLU A 33 11.22 1.28 4.34
N GLY A 34 10.31 0.68 3.56
CA GLY A 34 9.46 1.40 2.61
C GLY A 34 8.27 2.12 3.23
N LEU A 35 8.27 2.35 4.55
CA LEU A 35 7.16 3.00 5.28
C LEU A 35 5.82 2.27 5.11
N GLY A 36 5.81 0.96 4.93
CA GLY A 36 4.61 0.12 4.84
C GLY A 36 4.20 -0.27 3.42
N SER A 37 5.04 0.00 2.42
CA SER A 37 4.86 -0.53 1.06
C SER A 37 6.19 -0.61 0.30
N THR A 38 6.30 -1.60 -0.58
CA THR A 38 7.47 -1.78 -1.45
C THR A 38 7.05 -2.39 -2.79
N LYS A 39 7.90 -2.27 -3.82
CA LYS A 39 7.66 -2.88 -5.13
C LYS A 39 7.73 -4.40 -5.05
N THR A 40 6.75 -5.10 -5.60
CA THR A 40 6.78 -6.56 -5.70
C THR A 40 7.96 -7.05 -6.55
N SER A 41 8.30 -6.31 -7.61
CA SER A 41 9.41 -6.66 -8.51
C SER A 41 10.77 -6.71 -7.79
N SER A 42 10.98 -5.87 -6.77
CA SER A 42 12.22 -5.85 -5.98
C SER A 42 12.40 -7.13 -5.15
N LEU A 43 11.31 -7.82 -4.81
CA LEU A 43 11.29 -8.99 -3.93
C LEU A 43 10.80 -10.26 -4.65
N SER A 44 10.72 -10.25 -5.98
CA SER A 44 10.16 -11.33 -6.79
C SER A 44 10.79 -12.70 -6.48
N MET A 45 12.10 -12.77 -6.33
CA MET A 45 12.83 -14.00 -5.97
C MET A 45 12.46 -14.51 -4.58
N SER A 46 12.38 -13.63 -3.61
CA SER A 46 11.99 -13.98 -2.25
C SER A 46 10.54 -14.47 -2.20
N ILE A 47 9.64 -13.78 -2.90
CA ILE A 47 8.21 -14.11 -2.95
C ILE A 47 7.96 -15.47 -3.64
N SER A 48 8.64 -15.73 -4.77
CA SER A 48 8.47 -16.96 -5.55
C SER A 48 8.87 -18.21 -4.78
N THR A 49 9.72 -18.06 -3.77
CA THR A 49 10.27 -19.15 -2.96
C THR A 49 9.69 -19.17 -1.53
N LEU A 50 8.66 -18.37 -1.23
CA LEU A 50 7.96 -18.42 0.06
C LEU A 50 7.22 -19.74 0.23
N SER A 51 7.37 -20.34 1.41
CA SER A 51 6.51 -21.43 1.85
C SER A 51 5.10 -20.93 2.19
N ASP A 52 4.15 -21.83 2.28
CA ASP A 52 2.77 -21.46 2.63
C ASP A 52 2.67 -20.98 4.09
N ASP A 53 3.52 -21.48 4.98
CA ASP A 53 3.63 -20.98 6.34
C ASP A 53 4.15 -19.54 6.38
N GLU A 54 5.17 -19.21 5.61
CA GLU A 54 5.71 -17.85 5.50
C GLU A 54 4.67 -16.88 4.91
N LYS A 55 3.92 -17.30 3.89
CA LYS A 55 2.79 -16.50 3.36
C LYS A 55 1.73 -16.25 4.43
N THR A 56 1.43 -17.28 5.22
CA THR A 56 0.46 -17.19 6.33
C THR A 56 0.96 -16.22 7.41
N GLN A 57 2.25 -16.25 7.76
CA GLN A 57 2.86 -15.31 8.69
C GLN A 57 2.73 -13.87 8.20
N LEU A 58 3.04 -13.60 6.93
CA LEU A 58 2.88 -12.27 6.32
C LEU A 58 1.42 -11.80 6.31
N ALA A 59 0.50 -12.71 6.00
CA ALA A 59 -0.93 -12.41 6.03
C ALA A 59 -1.43 -12.08 7.45
N LYS A 60 -0.93 -12.75 8.49
CA LYS A 60 -1.22 -12.45 9.89
C LYS A 60 -0.71 -11.06 10.32
N LEU A 61 0.39 -10.59 9.76
CA LEU A 61 0.85 -9.20 9.89
C LEU A 61 -0.07 -8.20 9.18
N GLY A 62 -1.03 -8.67 8.38
CA GLY A 62 -1.88 -7.84 7.55
C GLY A 62 -1.24 -7.43 6.23
N LEU A 63 -0.04 -7.93 5.88
CA LEU A 63 0.56 -7.67 4.59
C LEU A 63 -0.27 -8.24 3.45
N ARG A 64 -0.33 -7.49 2.37
CA ARG A 64 -0.87 -7.94 1.08
C ARG A 64 0.26 -8.07 0.08
N LEU A 65 0.46 -9.28 -0.42
CA LEU A 65 1.39 -9.57 -1.51
C LEU A 65 0.67 -9.30 -2.83
N GLY A 66 0.81 -8.09 -3.31
CA GLY A 66 0.21 -7.69 -4.58
C GLY A 66 1.13 -7.99 -5.76
N VAL A 67 0.63 -7.66 -6.95
CA VAL A 67 1.33 -7.85 -8.22
C VAL A 67 2.35 -6.75 -8.46
N GLU A 68 1.92 -5.52 -8.24
CA GLU A 68 2.73 -4.32 -8.43
C GLU A 68 3.41 -3.91 -7.13
N THR A 69 2.72 -4.12 -6.00
CA THR A 69 3.19 -3.64 -4.71
C THR A 69 2.80 -4.57 -3.57
N ILE A 70 3.70 -4.69 -2.60
CA ILE A 70 3.44 -5.29 -1.30
C ILE A 70 3.12 -4.15 -0.35
N TYR A 71 2.03 -4.25 0.40
CA TYR A 71 1.57 -3.13 1.23
C TYR A 71 0.76 -3.57 2.44
N LEU A 72 0.61 -2.67 3.39
CA LEU A 72 -0.26 -2.78 4.55
C LEU A 72 -1.54 -1.96 4.31
N PRO A 73 -2.72 -2.59 4.12
CA PRO A 73 -3.98 -1.86 3.87
C PRO A 73 -4.32 -0.82 4.94
N ASN A 74 -4.00 -1.10 6.20
CA ASN A 74 -4.25 -0.17 7.29
C ASN A 74 -3.47 1.14 7.16
N LEU A 75 -2.34 1.13 6.45
CA LEU A 75 -1.52 2.31 6.18
C LEU A 75 -1.97 3.09 4.93
N LEU A 76 -3.06 2.69 4.30
CA LEU A 76 -3.71 3.45 3.22
C LEU A 76 -4.84 4.37 3.72
N LYS A 77 -5.05 4.44 5.04
CA LYS A 77 -5.97 5.39 5.66
C LYS A 77 -5.40 6.82 5.55
N PRO A 78 -6.26 7.84 5.41
CA PRO A 78 -5.80 9.22 5.21
C PRO A 78 -4.79 9.72 6.24
N SER A 79 -5.02 9.43 7.53
CA SER A 79 -4.09 9.81 8.60
C SER A 79 -2.72 9.14 8.47
N ALA A 80 -2.70 7.86 8.08
CA ALA A 80 -1.45 7.12 7.87
C ALA A 80 -0.69 7.63 6.64
N ILE A 81 -1.40 7.97 5.56
CA ILE A 81 -0.79 8.58 4.37
C ILE A 81 -0.12 9.91 4.73
N LYS A 82 -0.80 10.78 5.50
CA LYS A 82 -0.23 12.05 5.95
C LYS A 82 1.03 11.84 6.81
N LEU A 83 0.99 10.89 7.75
CA LEU A 83 2.15 10.57 8.58
C LEU A 83 3.33 10.03 7.75
N ARG A 84 3.07 9.11 6.83
CA ARG A 84 4.10 8.55 5.93
C ARG A 84 4.73 9.63 5.06
N ALA A 85 3.93 10.55 4.54
CA ALA A 85 4.43 11.70 3.77
C ALA A 85 5.34 12.59 4.61
N LEU A 86 4.94 12.88 5.85
CA LEU A 86 5.77 13.65 6.77
C LEU A 86 7.10 12.94 7.07
N LEU A 87 7.05 11.65 7.42
CA LEU A 87 8.24 10.86 7.71
C LEU A 87 9.19 10.81 6.51
N TRP A 88 8.67 10.59 5.31
CA TRP A 88 9.45 10.60 4.08
C TRP A 88 10.11 11.95 3.84
N SER A 89 9.32 13.03 3.96
CA SER A 89 9.81 14.39 3.73
C SER A 89 10.92 14.80 4.71
N VAL A 90 10.78 14.42 5.98
CA VAL A 90 11.80 14.68 7.01
C VAL A 90 13.06 13.89 6.73
N PHE A 91 12.93 12.59 6.40
CA PHE A 91 14.07 11.73 6.16
C PHE A 91 14.90 12.17 4.94
N TYR A 92 14.23 12.48 3.84
CA TYR A 92 14.90 12.91 2.61
C TYR A 92 15.14 14.40 2.52
N GLN A 93 14.73 15.19 3.54
CA GLN A 93 14.79 16.67 3.55
C GLN A 93 14.18 17.26 2.26
N ASN A 94 13.14 16.62 1.76
CA ASN A 94 12.46 16.97 0.53
C ASN A 94 10.95 17.03 0.78
N PHE A 95 10.38 18.23 0.64
CA PHE A 95 8.95 18.47 0.79
C PHE A 95 8.35 18.67 -0.60
N PRO A 96 7.65 17.67 -1.14
CA PRO A 96 7.07 17.78 -2.47
C PRO A 96 6.08 18.96 -2.55
N ASP A 97 6.25 19.81 -3.55
CA ASP A 97 5.46 21.04 -3.73
C ASP A 97 3.95 20.78 -3.83
N HIS A 98 3.58 19.60 -4.31
CA HIS A 98 2.19 19.21 -4.50
C HIS A 98 1.54 18.57 -3.25
N GLY A 99 2.33 18.38 -2.19
CA GLY A 99 1.87 17.79 -0.93
C GLY A 99 1.34 16.37 -1.07
N THR A 100 0.52 15.97 -0.10
CA THR A 100 -0.16 14.67 -0.13
C THR A 100 -1.41 14.71 -1.00
N PRO A 101 -1.79 13.58 -1.62
CA PRO A 101 -3.08 13.46 -2.28
C PRO A 101 -4.23 13.91 -1.38
N PRO A 102 -5.25 14.62 -1.93
CA PRO A 102 -6.41 15.02 -1.15
C PRO A 102 -7.06 13.81 -0.47
N GLU A 103 -7.60 14.03 0.73
CA GLU A 103 -8.21 12.98 1.53
C GLU A 103 -9.32 12.26 0.78
N GLY A 104 -9.31 10.92 0.84
CA GLY A 104 -10.29 10.08 0.13
C GLY A 104 -10.00 9.87 -1.36
N ARG A 105 -9.04 10.57 -1.95
CA ARG A 105 -8.65 10.33 -3.34
C ARG A 105 -7.90 9.00 -3.47
N VAL A 106 -8.28 8.24 -4.49
CA VAL A 106 -7.67 6.96 -4.83
C VAL A 106 -6.77 7.04 -6.07
N SER A 107 -6.85 8.14 -6.79
CA SER A 107 -6.02 8.46 -7.95
C SER A 107 -5.62 9.92 -7.95
N VAL A 108 -4.41 10.21 -8.42
CA VAL A 108 -3.85 11.57 -8.51
C VAL A 108 -3.11 11.69 -9.82
N VAL A 109 -3.30 12.81 -10.53
CA VAL A 109 -2.46 13.18 -11.67
C VAL A 109 -1.13 13.67 -11.12
N MET A 110 -0.05 13.05 -11.55
CA MET A 110 1.30 13.46 -11.17
C MET A 110 1.81 14.56 -12.10
N GLN A 111 2.52 15.52 -11.53
CA GLN A 111 3.27 16.47 -12.35
C GLN A 111 4.49 15.80 -12.97
N PRO A 112 5.03 16.29 -14.07
CA PRO A 112 6.20 15.68 -14.74
C PRO A 112 7.41 15.51 -13.83
N GLU A 113 7.60 16.43 -12.87
CA GLU A 113 8.72 16.44 -11.92
C GLU A 113 8.39 15.69 -10.62
N ALA A 114 7.23 15.04 -10.54
CA ALA A 114 6.79 14.38 -9.32
C ALA A 114 7.73 13.25 -8.90
N ASN A 115 8.07 13.19 -7.63
CA ASN A 115 8.92 12.14 -7.11
C ASN A 115 8.13 10.83 -6.96
N HIS A 116 8.42 9.86 -7.82
CA HIS A 116 7.77 8.56 -7.83
C HIS A 116 8.00 7.77 -6.52
N ASP A 117 9.16 7.93 -5.89
CA ASP A 117 9.46 7.21 -4.64
C ASP A 117 8.69 7.79 -3.46
N PHE A 118 8.41 9.09 -3.48
CA PHE A 118 7.47 9.70 -2.54
C PHE A 118 6.08 9.07 -2.66
N PHE A 119 5.52 8.97 -3.86
CA PHE A 119 4.21 8.36 -4.06
C PHE A 119 4.18 6.90 -3.60
N ARG A 120 5.22 6.14 -3.90
CA ARG A 120 5.34 4.76 -3.40
C ARG A 120 5.40 4.69 -1.88
N ALA A 121 6.20 5.56 -1.28
CA ALA A 121 6.35 5.62 0.17
C ALA A 121 5.02 5.94 0.89
N ILE A 122 4.10 6.64 0.27
CA ILE A 122 2.77 6.93 0.83
C ILE A 122 1.67 5.94 0.41
N GLY A 123 2.04 4.88 -0.33
CA GLY A 123 1.12 3.80 -0.71
C GLY A 123 0.38 4.04 -2.02
N PHE A 124 0.93 4.83 -2.91
CA PHE A 124 0.45 5.01 -4.28
C PHE A 124 1.41 4.39 -5.28
N VAL A 125 0.87 3.81 -6.35
CA VAL A 125 1.62 3.19 -7.45
C VAL A 125 1.62 4.13 -8.63
N PRO A 126 2.78 4.70 -9.01
CA PRO A 126 2.90 5.51 -10.23
C PRO A 126 2.69 4.66 -11.48
N LEU A 127 1.79 5.11 -12.35
CA LEU A 127 1.41 4.48 -13.62
C LEU A 127 1.30 5.56 -14.69
N GLY A 128 2.38 5.82 -15.43
CA GLY A 128 2.46 6.96 -16.33
C GLY A 128 2.25 8.28 -15.59
N ASP A 129 1.31 9.09 -16.04
CA ASP A 129 0.98 10.40 -15.46
C ASP A 129 0.02 10.30 -14.26
N LEU A 130 -0.35 9.08 -13.84
CA LEU A 130 -1.24 8.84 -12.71
C LEU A 130 -0.51 8.09 -11.61
N ALA A 131 -0.86 8.39 -10.36
CA ALA A 131 -0.58 7.54 -9.22
C ALA A 131 -1.89 6.98 -8.67
N LEU A 132 -2.01 5.66 -8.60
CA LEU A 132 -3.17 4.97 -8.02
C LEU A 132 -2.82 4.46 -6.63
N ARG A 133 -3.76 4.59 -5.68
CA ARG A 133 -3.61 3.98 -4.37
C ARG A 133 -3.42 2.46 -4.51
N ALA A 134 -2.53 1.86 -3.74
CA ALA A 134 -2.06 0.49 -3.90
C ALA A 134 -3.19 -0.54 -4.04
N ASP A 135 -4.23 -0.46 -3.22
CA ASP A 135 -5.39 -1.36 -3.28
C ASP A 135 -6.18 -1.24 -4.60
N ILE A 136 -6.26 -0.04 -5.17
CA ILE A 136 -6.91 0.22 -6.45
C ILE A 136 -6.05 -0.27 -7.61
N ALA A 137 -4.74 -0.01 -7.56
CA ALA A 137 -3.80 -0.50 -8.56
C ALA A 137 -3.82 -2.03 -8.63
N GLU A 138 -3.86 -2.73 -7.49
CA GLU A 138 -3.93 -4.19 -7.44
C GLU A 138 -5.24 -4.75 -8.00
N ARG A 139 -6.37 -4.11 -7.71
CA ARG A 139 -7.67 -4.49 -8.29
C ARG A 139 -7.68 -4.30 -9.80
N LEU A 140 -7.11 -3.21 -10.30
CA LEU A 140 -6.98 -2.95 -11.73
C LEU A 140 -6.07 -4.00 -12.38
N SER A 141 -4.91 -4.29 -11.79
CA SER A 141 -3.97 -5.30 -12.29
C SER A 141 -4.60 -6.69 -12.34
N ALA A 142 -5.45 -7.04 -11.38
CA ALA A 142 -6.18 -8.30 -11.38
C ALA A 142 -7.17 -8.39 -12.56
N LEU A 143 -7.91 -7.32 -12.86
CA LEU A 143 -8.83 -7.28 -14.00
C LEU A 143 -8.08 -7.34 -15.33
N ILE A 144 -6.98 -6.59 -15.46
CA ILE A 144 -6.13 -6.62 -16.67
C ILE A 144 -5.65 -8.04 -16.95
N ARG A 145 -5.21 -8.76 -15.92
CA ARG A 145 -4.77 -10.15 -16.07
C ARG A 145 -5.91 -11.11 -16.45
N LEU A 146 -7.08 -10.90 -15.89
CA LEU A 146 -8.23 -11.72 -16.21
C LEU A 146 -8.59 -11.57 -17.71
N GLU A 147 -8.66 -10.33 -18.20
CA GLU A 147 -8.93 -10.04 -19.59
C GLU A 147 -7.81 -10.54 -20.52
N ALA A 148 -6.54 -10.35 -20.14
CA ALA A 148 -5.41 -10.82 -20.94
C ALA A 148 -5.41 -12.34 -21.14
N ARG A 149 -5.95 -13.12 -20.20
CA ARG A 149 -6.09 -14.58 -20.33
C ARG A 149 -7.16 -15.00 -21.34
N SER A 150 -8.13 -14.13 -21.64
CA SER A 150 -9.19 -14.41 -22.62
C SER A 150 -8.73 -14.28 -24.09
N GLY A 151 -7.48 -13.89 -24.32
CA GLY A 151 -6.82 -13.85 -25.64
C GLY A 151 -6.89 -12.50 -26.33
N ARG A 152 -7.94 -11.72 -26.20
CA ARG A 152 -8.02 -10.34 -26.69
C ARG A 152 -8.21 -9.37 -25.52
N PHE A 153 -7.18 -8.58 -25.23
CA PHE A 153 -7.30 -7.54 -24.24
C PHE A 153 -8.28 -6.45 -24.70
N ARG A 154 -9.25 -6.15 -23.84
CA ARG A 154 -10.18 -5.02 -24.02
C ARG A 154 -10.24 -4.23 -22.72
N ILE A 155 -10.27 -2.91 -22.84
CA ILE A 155 -10.58 -2.04 -21.70
C ILE A 155 -12.07 -2.21 -21.40
N THR A 156 -12.40 -2.63 -20.19
CA THR A 156 -13.78 -2.83 -19.75
C THR A 156 -14.25 -1.66 -18.88
N ASP A 157 -15.58 -1.46 -18.83
CA ASP A 157 -16.17 -0.44 -17.95
C ASP A 157 -15.80 -0.67 -16.46
N ALA A 158 -15.60 -1.93 -16.08
CA ALA A 158 -15.13 -2.28 -14.73
C ALA A 158 -13.73 -1.75 -14.44
N MET A 159 -12.81 -1.79 -15.41
CA MET A 159 -11.47 -1.21 -15.28
C MET A 159 -11.54 0.31 -15.14
N LEU A 160 -12.34 0.96 -15.98
CA LEU A 160 -12.54 2.42 -15.95
C LEU A 160 -13.18 2.86 -14.64
N SER A 161 -14.17 2.12 -14.15
CA SER A 161 -14.84 2.39 -12.88
C SER A 161 -13.90 2.28 -11.67
N ILE A 162 -12.98 1.29 -11.68
CA ILE A 162 -12.02 1.09 -10.59
C ILE A 162 -10.94 2.15 -10.59
N ALA A 163 -10.47 2.58 -11.74
CA ALA A 163 -9.48 3.65 -11.86
C ALA A 163 -10.01 5.00 -11.30
N GLY A 164 -11.27 5.03 -10.85
CA GLY A 164 -11.97 6.25 -10.51
C GLY A 164 -12.24 7.03 -11.79
N SER A 165 -13.37 7.69 -11.90
CA SER A 165 -13.75 8.48 -13.06
C SER A 165 -12.87 9.73 -13.26
N THR A 166 -11.57 9.58 -13.20
CA THR A 166 -10.66 10.48 -13.88
C THR A 166 -10.99 10.27 -15.34
N LYS A 167 -11.83 11.15 -15.87
CA LYS A 167 -12.02 11.29 -17.30
C LYS A 167 -10.62 11.29 -17.92
N ILE A 168 -10.24 10.15 -18.48
CA ILE A 168 -9.24 10.10 -19.51
C ILE A 168 -9.95 10.77 -20.69
N GLN A 169 -9.80 12.09 -20.80
CA GLN A 169 -10.13 12.82 -21.99
C GLN A 169 -9.00 12.62 -22.97
#